data_9748c2cfc5e7394885cf4b6799dafbe7
#
_entry.id   9748c2cfc5e7394885cf4b6799dafbe7
#
_cell.length_a   1.000
_cell.length_b   1.000
_cell.length_c   1.000
_cell.angle_alpha   90.00
_cell.angle_beta   90.00
_cell.angle_gamma   90.00
#
_symmetry.space_group_name_H-M   'P 1'
#
loop_
_entity.id
_entity.type
_entity.pdbx_description
1 polymer ?
#
loop_
_entity_poly.entity_id
_entity_poly.type
_entity_poly.pdbx_seq_one_letter_code
_entity_poly.pdbx_strand_id
1 'polypeptide(L)'
;MIHPLRRTALLTALSALAGLALTAAPTTATAAAPHTPASSSQAPTVRDLPEPPDAAKARELLADLVIADENDAPGYSRTKFPHWITQYGTCDTREVVLQRDGQDVVQDDQCRATSGTWYSQYDGRTIETASGIDIDHVVPLKEAWRSGASEWTTPERRAFANDLVDSQLIAVSAGSNRSKSDKDPGNWKPPLESYHCTYSRAWISVKATYHLTANPAEAAALAQMLDTCDS
;
A
#
# COMPACT_ATOMS: atom_id res chain seq x y z
N MET A 1 -2.32 43.76 50.21
CA MET A 1 -1.83 43.62 51.60
C MET A 1 -0.64 42.69 51.54
N ILE A 2 0.54 43.28 51.53
CA ILE A 2 1.55 43.31 52.58
C ILE A 2 2.43 42.03 52.59
N HIS A 3 3.65 42.24 52.07
CA HIS A 3 4.94 41.61 52.38
C HIS A 3 5.21 41.48 53.89
N PRO A 4 6.26 40.77 54.42
CA PRO A 4 7.69 40.89 54.00
C PRO A 4 8.53 39.58 54.18
N LEU A 5 9.65 39.40 53.46
CA LEU A 5 11.07 39.67 53.74
C LEU A 5 11.69 39.23 55.08
N ARG A 6 12.77 38.47 55.01
CA ARG A 6 14.11 38.68 55.65
C ARG A 6 14.93 37.38 55.60
N ARG A 7 16.10 37.32 54.97
CA ARG A 7 17.47 37.80 55.34
C ARG A 7 18.26 36.81 56.19
N THR A 8 19.37 36.39 55.58
CA THR A 8 20.80 36.42 55.96
C THR A 8 21.30 35.41 57.02
N ALA A 9 22.42 34.72 56.69
CA ALA A 9 23.76 35.05 57.20
C ALA A 9 24.86 34.10 56.63
N LEU A 10 25.98 34.71 56.28
CA LEU A 10 27.28 34.14 56.02
C LEU A 10 27.85 33.50 57.28
N LEU A 11 28.72 32.48 57.06
CA LEU A 11 29.94 32.29 57.91
C LEU A 11 31.00 31.53 57.13
N THR A 12 32.13 32.17 57.02
CA THR A 12 33.44 31.78 56.51
C THR A 12 34.18 30.97 57.57
N ALA A 13 34.91 29.92 57.16
CA ALA A 13 36.06 29.43 57.90
C ALA A 13 37.13 28.86 56.95
N LEU A 14 38.28 29.47 57.01
CA LEU A 14 39.58 29.08 56.44
C LEU A 14 40.29 28.05 57.33
N SER A 15 41.00 27.07 56.77
CA SER A 15 42.28 26.52 57.25
C SER A 15 42.69 25.31 56.45
N ALA A 16 43.72 25.37 55.74
CA ALA A 16 45.12 25.02 55.93
C ALA A 16 45.58 23.69 55.31
N LEU A 17 46.62 23.84 54.51
CA LEU A 17 47.45 22.92 53.77
C LEU A 17 47.91 21.64 54.51
N ALA A 18 47.95 20.54 53.78
CA ALA A 18 49.05 19.55 53.88
C ALA A 18 49.25 18.88 52.52
N GLY A 19 50.41 19.04 51.94
CA GLY A 19 50.79 18.47 50.66
C GLY A 19 51.17 17.00 50.79
N LEU A 20 50.78 16.23 49.80
CA LEU A 20 51.35 14.89 49.54
C LEU A 20 51.56 14.78 48.02
N ALA A 21 52.83 14.73 47.64
CA ALA A 21 53.24 14.48 46.28
C ALA A 21 52.99 13.01 45.95
N LEU A 22 52.07 12.73 44.99
CA LEU A 22 51.96 11.43 44.36
C LEU A 22 52.43 11.53 42.92
N THR A 23 53.42 10.75 42.59
CA THR A 23 53.99 10.55 41.26
C THR A 23 52.93 9.94 40.34
N ALA A 24 52.58 10.70 39.33
CA ALA A 24 51.67 10.21 38.27
C ALA A 24 52.45 9.37 37.24
N ALA A 25 52.11 8.11 37.11
CA ALA A 25 52.51 7.30 35.98
C ALA A 25 51.68 7.69 34.73
N PRO A 26 52.27 7.72 33.52
CA PRO A 26 51.50 8.03 32.33
C PRO A 26 50.60 6.84 31.95
N THR A 27 49.30 6.99 32.08
CA THR A 27 48.34 6.08 31.47
C THR A 27 48.21 6.43 29.99
N THR A 28 48.69 5.54 29.14
CA THR A 28 48.43 5.60 27.68
C THR A 28 46.92 5.38 27.45
N ALA A 29 46.20 6.45 27.17
CA ALA A 29 44.84 6.36 26.72
C ALA A 29 44.85 5.79 25.29
N THR A 30 44.41 4.56 25.13
CA THR A 30 44.08 3.99 23.82
C THR A 30 42.84 4.71 23.33
N ALA A 31 42.97 5.55 22.30
CA ALA A 31 41.86 6.19 21.63
C ALA A 31 41.03 5.10 20.96
N ALA A 32 39.81 4.89 21.46
CA ALA A 32 38.80 4.11 20.77
C ALA A 32 38.46 4.80 19.46
N ALA A 33 38.60 4.11 18.35
CA ALA A 33 38.18 4.61 17.04
C ALA A 33 36.69 4.91 17.08
N PRO A 34 36.19 6.00 16.42
CA PRO A 34 34.80 6.29 16.34
C PRO A 34 34.08 5.16 15.57
N HIS A 35 33.20 4.44 16.24
CA HIS A 35 32.27 3.55 15.57
C HIS A 35 31.32 4.40 14.75
N THR A 36 31.52 4.44 13.44
CA THR A 36 30.53 4.91 12.49
C THR A 36 29.31 3.99 12.66
N PRO A 37 28.11 4.49 13.00
CA PRO A 37 26.93 3.67 12.98
C PRO A 37 26.77 3.15 11.55
N ALA A 38 26.72 1.82 11.39
CA ALA A 38 26.35 1.20 10.14
C ALA A 38 24.95 1.75 9.79
N SER A 39 24.89 2.51 8.69
CA SER A 39 23.62 2.92 8.10
C SER A 39 22.88 1.63 7.77
N SER A 40 21.87 1.29 8.57
CA SER A 40 20.94 0.25 8.21
C SER A 40 20.23 0.75 6.95
N SER A 41 20.67 0.23 5.81
CA SER A 41 19.93 0.31 4.56
C SER A 41 18.60 -0.39 4.80
N GLN A 42 17.60 0.35 5.25
CA GLN A 42 16.23 -0.13 5.20
C GLN A 42 15.92 -0.35 3.72
N ALA A 43 15.60 -1.60 3.37
CA ALA A 43 15.04 -1.88 2.06
C ALA A 43 13.88 -0.91 1.85
N PRO A 44 13.76 -0.29 0.66
CA PRO A 44 12.68 0.63 0.38
C PRO A 44 11.37 -0.09 0.67
N THR A 45 10.56 0.46 1.59
CA THR A 45 9.19 -0.01 1.79
C THR A 45 8.43 0.32 0.53
N VAL A 46 8.24 -0.67 -0.33
CA VAL A 46 7.34 -0.56 -1.47
C VAL A 46 5.99 -0.19 -0.88
N ARG A 47 5.51 1.01 -1.19
CA ARG A 47 4.13 1.38 -0.90
C ARG A 47 3.30 0.70 -1.96
N ASP A 48 2.35 -0.07 -1.53
CA ASP A 48 1.59 -0.98 -2.36
C ASP A 48 0.09 -0.77 -2.17
N LEU A 49 -0.68 -1.55 -2.94
CA LEU A 49 -2.09 -1.82 -2.69
C LEU A 49 -2.40 -1.79 -1.17
N PRO A 50 -3.50 -1.16 -0.71
CA PRO A 50 -3.95 -1.32 0.67
C PRO A 50 -3.97 -2.80 1.07
N GLU A 51 -3.39 -3.13 2.23
CA GLU A 51 -3.16 -4.52 2.65
C GLU A 51 -4.49 -5.29 2.70
N PRO A 52 -4.67 -6.35 1.92
CA PRO A 52 -5.86 -7.19 1.99
C PRO A 52 -5.88 -8.01 3.29
N PRO A 53 -7.03 -8.54 3.71
CA PRO A 53 -7.14 -9.38 4.90
C PRO A 53 -6.18 -10.56 4.83
N ASP A 54 -5.80 -11.15 5.97
CA ASP A 54 -4.95 -12.34 6.00
C ASP A 54 -5.61 -13.54 5.28
N ALA A 55 -4.83 -14.59 5.04
CA ALA A 55 -5.28 -15.75 4.28
C ALA A 55 -6.45 -16.49 4.97
N ALA A 56 -6.47 -16.54 6.30
CA ALA A 56 -7.54 -17.20 7.04
C ALA A 56 -8.87 -16.44 6.85
N LYS A 57 -8.82 -15.12 7.01
CA LYS A 57 -9.99 -14.26 6.77
C LYS A 57 -10.43 -14.26 5.32
N ALA A 58 -9.50 -14.28 4.36
CA ALA A 58 -9.83 -14.39 2.95
C ALA A 58 -10.54 -15.71 2.61
N ARG A 59 -10.16 -16.84 3.25
CA ARG A 59 -10.85 -18.12 3.09
C ARG A 59 -12.28 -18.09 3.64
N GLU A 60 -12.49 -17.44 4.79
CA GLU A 60 -13.85 -17.22 5.34
C GLU A 60 -14.69 -16.40 4.36
N LEU A 61 -14.17 -15.25 3.90
CA LEU A 61 -14.87 -14.40 2.95
C LEU A 61 -15.21 -15.14 1.64
N LEU A 62 -14.27 -15.95 1.11
CA LEU A 62 -14.52 -16.75 -0.10
C LEU A 62 -15.65 -17.76 0.12
N ALA A 63 -15.71 -18.40 1.29
CA ALA A 63 -16.78 -19.34 1.64
C ALA A 63 -18.15 -18.66 1.76
N ASP A 64 -18.18 -17.37 2.12
CA ASP A 64 -19.40 -16.58 2.26
C ASP A 64 -19.84 -15.90 0.94
N LEU A 65 -19.00 -15.89 -0.11
CA LEU A 65 -19.39 -15.32 -1.39
C LEU A 65 -20.55 -16.09 -2.02
N VAL A 66 -21.49 -15.35 -2.57
CA VAL A 66 -22.56 -15.93 -3.38
C VAL A 66 -21.99 -16.44 -4.70
N ILE A 67 -22.11 -17.73 -4.95
CA ILE A 67 -21.70 -18.32 -6.21
C ILE A 67 -22.85 -18.27 -7.21
N ALA A 68 -22.62 -17.62 -8.35
CA ALA A 68 -23.60 -17.47 -9.42
C ALA A 68 -22.90 -17.36 -10.78
N ASP A 69 -23.54 -17.84 -11.83
CA ASP A 69 -23.03 -17.65 -13.19
C ASP A 69 -23.06 -16.17 -13.59
N GLU A 70 -22.04 -15.75 -14.32
CA GLU A 70 -21.97 -14.42 -14.89
C GLU A 70 -23.00 -14.23 -16.01
N ASN A 71 -23.50 -13.00 -16.17
CA ASN A 71 -24.22 -12.62 -17.36
C ASN A 71 -23.26 -12.11 -18.46
N ASP A 72 -23.77 -11.96 -19.70
CA ASP A 72 -23.00 -11.43 -20.84
C ASP A 72 -22.74 -9.92 -20.78
N ALA A 73 -22.85 -9.31 -19.62
CA ALA A 73 -22.69 -7.88 -19.37
C ALA A 73 -23.58 -6.98 -20.28
N PRO A 74 -24.91 -7.26 -20.43
CA PRO A 74 -25.75 -6.45 -21.27
C PRO A 74 -25.78 -5.00 -20.79
N GLY A 75 -25.64 -4.07 -21.73
CA GLY A 75 -25.67 -2.64 -21.45
C GLY A 75 -24.42 -2.11 -20.70
N TYR A 76 -23.36 -2.88 -20.52
CA TYR A 76 -22.11 -2.38 -19.96
C TYR A 76 -21.53 -1.24 -20.81
N SER A 77 -21.06 -0.23 -20.11
CA SER A 77 -20.18 0.80 -20.66
C SER A 77 -19.24 1.26 -19.55
N ARG A 78 -17.95 1.42 -19.84
CA ARG A 78 -16.97 1.96 -18.88
C ARG A 78 -17.40 3.34 -18.34
N THR A 79 -18.10 4.13 -19.14
CA THR A 79 -18.60 5.45 -18.74
C THR A 79 -19.68 5.42 -17.65
N LYS A 80 -20.28 4.25 -17.39
CA LYS A 80 -21.23 4.07 -16.28
C LYS A 80 -20.54 3.98 -14.91
N PHE A 81 -19.21 3.84 -14.91
CA PHE A 81 -18.36 3.92 -13.73
C PHE A 81 -17.57 5.23 -13.80
N PRO A 82 -18.04 6.33 -13.19
CA PRO A 82 -17.27 7.56 -13.13
C PRO A 82 -15.97 7.31 -12.36
N HIS A 83 -14.85 7.20 -13.07
CA HIS A 83 -13.52 6.90 -12.52
C HIS A 83 -12.58 8.08 -12.74
N TRP A 84 -11.44 8.06 -12.05
CA TRP A 84 -10.44 9.13 -12.05
C TRP A 84 -11.03 10.49 -11.62
N ILE A 85 -11.88 10.45 -10.57
CA ILE A 85 -12.43 11.67 -9.98
C ILE A 85 -11.34 12.42 -9.21
N THR A 86 -11.49 13.75 -9.09
CA THR A 86 -10.62 14.54 -8.22
C THR A 86 -10.76 14.10 -6.77
N GLN A 87 -9.64 13.81 -6.12
CA GLN A 87 -9.56 13.41 -4.72
C GLN A 87 -9.22 14.62 -3.83
N TYR A 88 -8.24 15.41 -4.24
CA TYR A 88 -7.88 16.68 -3.59
C TYR A 88 -7.09 17.57 -4.56
N GLY A 89 -7.21 18.89 -4.43
CA GLY A 89 -6.51 19.84 -5.29
C GLY A 89 -6.72 19.54 -6.78
N THR A 90 -5.63 19.30 -7.49
CA THR A 90 -5.60 18.88 -8.90
C THR A 90 -5.42 17.36 -9.07
N CYS A 91 -5.26 16.62 -7.96
CA CYS A 91 -5.00 15.19 -7.97
C CYS A 91 -6.27 14.38 -8.20
N ASP A 92 -6.31 13.61 -9.27
CA ASP A 92 -7.33 12.59 -9.46
C ASP A 92 -6.93 11.25 -8.82
N THR A 93 -7.84 10.28 -8.86
CA THR A 93 -7.64 8.94 -8.29
C THR A 93 -6.39 8.25 -8.86
N ARG A 94 -6.16 8.39 -10.18
CA ARG A 94 -5.00 7.78 -10.84
C ARG A 94 -3.68 8.35 -10.28
N GLU A 95 -3.59 9.68 -10.18
CA GLU A 95 -2.38 10.35 -9.69
C GLU A 95 -2.12 10.04 -8.22
N VAL A 96 -3.17 9.89 -7.42
CA VAL A 96 -3.06 9.46 -6.01
C VAL A 96 -2.48 8.04 -5.91
N VAL A 97 -2.94 7.11 -6.72
CA VAL A 97 -2.41 5.73 -6.74
C VAL A 97 -0.98 5.70 -7.25
N LEU A 98 -0.64 6.46 -8.30
CA LEU A 98 0.75 6.57 -8.78
C LEU A 98 1.69 7.08 -7.69
N GLN A 99 1.26 8.10 -6.91
CA GLN A 99 2.03 8.62 -5.79
C GLN A 99 2.16 7.61 -4.64
N ARG A 100 1.11 6.86 -4.36
CA ARG A 100 1.07 5.85 -3.29
C ARG A 100 2.01 4.68 -3.60
N ASP A 101 1.95 4.15 -4.84
CA ASP A 101 2.60 2.88 -5.21
C ASP A 101 4.00 3.08 -5.80
N GLY A 102 4.40 4.32 -6.08
CA GLY A 102 5.73 4.61 -6.61
C GLY A 102 6.74 5.00 -5.55
N GLN A 103 8.01 4.89 -5.91
CA GLN A 103 9.15 5.38 -5.13
C GLN A 103 9.69 6.65 -5.78
N ASP A 104 10.09 7.64 -4.94
CA ASP A 104 10.68 8.90 -5.38
C ASP A 104 9.85 9.64 -6.44
N VAL A 105 8.52 9.55 -6.31
CA VAL A 105 7.58 10.15 -7.26
C VAL A 105 7.59 11.66 -7.10
N VAL A 106 7.92 12.36 -8.18
CA VAL A 106 7.82 13.81 -8.28
C VAL A 106 6.59 14.18 -9.10
N GLN A 107 5.77 15.07 -8.58
CA GLN A 107 4.56 15.56 -9.24
C GLN A 107 4.70 17.02 -9.65
N ASP A 108 4.07 17.40 -10.75
CA ASP A 108 3.95 18.82 -11.16
C ASP A 108 2.74 19.50 -10.47
N ASP A 109 2.52 20.79 -10.78
CA ASP A 109 1.42 21.59 -10.22
C ASP A 109 0.02 21.05 -10.61
N GLN A 110 -0.05 20.15 -11.60
CA GLN A 110 -1.27 19.46 -12.01
C GLN A 110 -1.37 18.06 -11.41
N CYS A 111 -0.53 17.76 -10.40
CA CYS A 111 -0.44 16.46 -9.74
C CYS A 111 0.04 15.30 -10.65
N ARG A 112 0.51 15.56 -11.86
CA ARG A 112 0.97 14.51 -12.77
C ARG A 112 2.35 14.04 -12.36
N ALA A 113 2.54 12.72 -12.24
CA ALA A 113 3.84 12.13 -11.98
C ALA A 113 4.80 12.43 -13.16
N THR A 114 5.85 13.21 -12.90
CA THR A 114 6.90 13.60 -13.87
C THR A 114 8.12 12.71 -13.80
N SER A 115 8.38 12.10 -12.65
CA SER A 115 9.39 11.06 -12.41
C SER A 115 8.97 10.15 -11.29
N GLY A 116 9.63 9.00 -11.17
CA GLY A 116 9.38 8.00 -10.14
C GLY A 116 9.73 6.61 -10.65
N THR A 117 9.71 5.64 -9.75
CA THR A 117 9.96 4.24 -10.05
C THR A 117 8.83 3.40 -9.48
N TRP A 118 8.27 2.51 -10.27
CA TRP A 118 7.16 1.63 -9.90
C TRP A 118 7.56 0.18 -10.09
N TYR A 119 7.30 -0.64 -9.08
CA TYR A 119 7.42 -2.09 -9.19
C TYR A 119 6.05 -2.70 -9.46
N SER A 120 5.90 -3.37 -10.61
CA SER A 120 4.65 -4.04 -10.96
C SER A 120 4.58 -5.42 -10.28
N GLN A 121 3.69 -5.56 -9.32
CA GLN A 121 3.47 -6.81 -8.59
C GLN A 121 2.91 -7.93 -9.50
N TYR A 122 2.30 -7.60 -10.62
CA TYR A 122 1.74 -8.62 -11.51
C TYR A 122 2.80 -9.40 -12.29
N ASP A 123 3.93 -8.79 -12.62
CA ASP A 123 4.95 -9.40 -13.48
C ASP A 123 6.39 -9.19 -13.01
N GLY A 124 6.59 -8.59 -11.83
CA GLY A 124 7.90 -8.39 -11.21
C GLY A 124 8.78 -7.35 -11.93
N ARG A 125 8.20 -6.47 -12.76
CA ARG A 125 8.95 -5.49 -13.54
C ARG A 125 9.06 -4.15 -12.82
N THR A 126 10.23 -3.54 -12.90
CA THR A 126 10.44 -2.15 -12.49
C THR A 126 10.26 -1.23 -13.69
N ILE A 127 9.48 -0.18 -13.55
CA ILE A 127 9.13 0.79 -14.58
C ILE A 127 9.47 2.20 -14.08
N GLU A 128 10.26 2.96 -14.86
CA GLU A 128 10.79 4.27 -14.48
C GLU A 128 9.99 5.45 -15.06
N THR A 129 8.88 5.18 -15.70
CA THR A 129 8.02 6.21 -16.31
C THR A 129 6.55 5.95 -16.02
N ALA A 130 5.82 6.98 -15.61
CA ALA A 130 4.37 6.88 -15.35
C ALA A 130 3.56 6.47 -16.59
N SER A 131 4.07 6.69 -17.81
CA SER A 131 3.43 6.27 -19.06
C SER A 131 3.48 4.77 -19.31
N GLY A 132 4.38 4.05 -18.63
CA GLY A 132 4.47 2.59 -18.68
C GLY A 132 3.58 1.90 -17.63
N ILE A 133 2.91 2.68 -16.79
CA ILE A 133 2.05 2.22 -15.68
C ILE A 133 0.59 2.47 -16.01
N ASP A 134 -0.23 1.45 -15.87
CA ASP A 134 -1.68 1.57 -15.76
C ASP A 134 -2.10 1.40 -14.29
N ILE A 135 -3.18 2.09 -13.87
CA ILE A 135 -3.85 1.77 -12.62
C ILE A 135 -4.92 0.74 -12.93
N ASP A 136 -4.73 -0.46 -12.38
CA ASP A 136 -5.68 -1.55 -12.52
C ASP A 136 -6.74 -1.49 -11.41
N HIS A 137 -7.97 -1.83 -11.79
CA HIS A 137 -8.99 -2.25 -10.85
C HIS A 137 -8.80 -3.75 -10.61
N VAL A 138 -8.42 -4.16 -9.40
CA VAL A 138 -8.18 -5.57 -9.05
C VAL A 138 -9.38 -6.42 -9.50
N VAL A 139 -10.60 -6.04 -9.12
CA VAL A 139 -11.82 -6.54 -9.75
C VAL A 139 -12.21 -5.57 -10.88
N PRO A 140 -12.09 -5.96 -12.15
CA PRO A 140 -12.35 -5.09 -13.29
C PRO A 140 -13.77 -4.53 -13.30
N LEU A 141 -13.95 -3.30 -13.82
CA LEU A 141 -15.27 -2.66 -13.88
C LEU A 141 -16.33 -3.50 -14.63
N LYS A 142 -15.91 -4.19 -15.70
CA LYS A 142 -16.83 -5.04 -16.46
C LYS A 142 -17.10 -6.35 -15.75
N GLU A 143 -16.11 -6.87 -15.02
CA GLU A 143 -16.30 -8.03 -14.15
C GLU A 143 -17.28 -7.71 -13.01
N ALA A 144 -17.10 -6.58 -12.34
CA ALA A 144 -18.06 -6.12 -11.34
C ALA A 144 -19.48 -5.96 -11.93
N TRP A 145 -19.61 -5.46 -13.18
CA TRP A 145 -20.90 -5.37 -13.87
C TRP A 145 -21.56 -6.72 -14.03
N ARG A 146 -20.81 -7.76 -14.44
CA ARG A 146 -21.32 -9.13 -14.61
C ARG A 146 -21.75 -9.76 -13.28
N SER A 147 -21.10 -9.39 -12.21
CA SER A 147 -21.24 -9.99 -10.88
C SER A 147 -22.13 -9.19 -9.91
N GLY A 148 -22.88 -8.19 -10.41
CA GLY A 148 -23.89 -7.49 -9.60
C GLY A 148 -23.92 -5.97 -9.77
N ALA A 149 -22.83 -5.32 -10.17
CA ALA A 149 -22.78 -3.85 -10.27
C ALA A 149 -23.68 -3.25 -11.39
N SER A 150 -24.27 -4.08 -12.25
CA SER A 150 -25.32 -3.68 -13.17
C SER A 150 -26.52 -3.07 -12.46
N GLU A 151 -26.84 -3.54 -11.26
CA GLU A 151 -27.97 -3.10 -10.45
C GLU A 151 -27.64 -1.90 -9.55
N TRP A 152 -26.35 -1.53 -9.45
CA TRP A 152 -25.93 -0.43 -8.60
C TRP A 152 -26.38 0.94 -9.14
N THR A 153 -26.50 1.88 -8.25
CA THR A 153 -26.62 3.30 -8.58
C THR A 153 -25.29 3.86 -9.13
N THR A 154 -25.35 4.98 -9.82
CA THR A 154 -24.14 5.66 -10.30
C THR A 154 -23.19 6.07 -9.16
N PRO A 155 -23.65 6.57 -7.97
CA PRO A 155 -22.77 6.81 -6.83
C PRO A 155 -22.03 5.56 -6.35
N GLU A 156 -22.68 4.39 -6.28
CA GLU A 156 -22.03 3.13 -5.87
C GLU A 156 -20.96 2.71 -6.88
N ARG A 157 -21.25 2.74 -8.18
CA ARG A 157 -20.25 2.48 -9.23
C ARG A 157 -19.09 3.48 -9.20
N ARG A 158 -19.37 4.76 -8.86
CA ARG A 158 -18.33 5.77 -8.68
C ARG A 158 -17.45 5.45 -7.46
N ALA A 159 -18.03 5.05 -6.35
CA ALA A 159 -17.28 4.67 -5.15
C ALA A 159 -16.34 3.50 -5.44
N PHE A 160 -16.86 2.40 -6.02
CA PHE A 160 -16.08 1.24 -6.44
C PHE A 160 -14.92 1.59 -7.38
N ALA A 161 -15.18 2.44 -8.38
CA ALA A 161 -14.17 2.78 -9.40
C ALA A 161 -13.05 3.72 -8.90
N ASN A 162 -13.20 4.29 -7.69
CA ASN A 162 -12.24 5.23 -7.11
C ASN A 162 -11.87 4.85 -5.68
N ASP A 163 -12.02 3.59 -5.32
CA ASP A 163 -11.76 3.10 -3.98
C ASP A 163 -10.24 3.12 -3.68
N LEU A 164 -9.84 3.97 -2.74
CA LEU A 164 -8.48 4.13 -2.25
C LEU A 164 -8.26 3.48 -0.86
N VAL A 165 -9.32 2.91 -0.28
CA VAL A 165 -9.33 2.35 1.08
C VAL A 165 -9.15 0.84 1.04
N ASP A 166 -9.92 0.15 0.18
CA ASP A 166 -9.83 -1.27 -0.01
C ASP A 166 -8.79 -1.63 -1.08
N SER A 167 -8.50 -2.92 -1.23
CA SER A 167 -7.46 -3.43 -2.14
C SER A 167 -7.91 -3.44 -3.61
N GLN A 168 -8.58 -2.37 -4.08
CA GLN A 168 -9.21 -2.30 -5.40
C GLN A 168 -8.32 -1.68 -6.49
N LEU A 169 -7.44 -0.74 -6.14
CA LEU A 169 -6.64 -0.01 -7.12
C LEU A 169 -5.15 -0.24 -6.90
N ILE A 170 -4.42 -0.61 -7.96
CA ILE A 170 -2.98 -0.88 -7.91
C ILE A 170 -2.28 -0.39 -9.19
N ALA A 171 -1.07 0.18 -9.02
CA ALA A 171 -0.20 0.54 -10.12
C ALA A 171 0.56 -0.69 -10.64
N VAL A 172 0.38 -1.04 -11.90
CA VAL A 172 1.00 -2.21 -12.52
C VAL A 172 1.52 -1.88 -13.92
N SER A 173 2.36 -2.76 -14.49
CA SER A 173 2.80 -2.60 -15.88
C SER A 173 1.60 -2.57 -16.84
N ALA A 174 1.61 -1.63 -17.76
CA ALA A 174 0.55 -1.50 -18.77
C ALA A 174 0.38 -2.78 -19.60
N GLY A 175 1.46 -3.56 -19.78
CA GLY A 175 1.43 -4.86 -20.47
C GLY A 175 0.58 -5.89 -19.73
N SER A 176 0.83 -6.08 -18.43
CA SER A 176 0.06 -7.03 -17.61
C SER A 176 -1.38 -6.61 -17.42
N ASN A 177 -1.64 -5.29 -17.20
CA ASN A 177 -3.00 -4.78 -17.10
C ASN A 177 -3.82 -5.07 -18.37
N ARG A 178 -3.26 -4.81 -19.55
CA ARG A 178 -3.93 -5.08 -20.83
C ARG A 178 -4.12 -6.56 -21.11
N SER A 179 -3.17 -7.42 -20.67
CA SER A 179 -3.32 -8.88 -20.71
C SER A 179 -4.46 -9.37 -19.83
N LYS A 180 -4.59 -8.81 -18.62
CA LYS A 180 -5.68 -9.09 -17.68
C LYS A 180 -7.03 -8.65 -18.27
N SER A 181 -7.11 -7.39 -18.74
CA SER A 181 -8.36 -6.84 -19.28
C SER A 181 -9.54 -6.96 -18.29
N ASP A 182 -10.65 -7.54 -18.71
CA ASP A 182 -11.85 -7.77 -17.90
C ASP A 182 -11.99 -9.22 -17.39
N LYS A 183 -10.88 -9.98 -17.40
CA LYS A 183 -10.86 -11.40 -17.01
C LYS A 183 -10.85 -11.55 -15.49
N ASP A 184 -11.55 -12.58 -15.03
CA ASP A 184 -11.52 -13.09 -13.66
C ASP A 184 -10.31 -14.02 -13.40
N PRO A 185 -10.05 -14.44 -12.16
CA PRO A 185 -8.97 -15.37 -11.80
C PRO A 185 -9.06 -16.77 -12.43
N GLY A 186 -10.21 -17.19 -12.91
CA GLY A 186 -10.38 -18.43 -13.67
C GLY A 186 -9.78 -18.32 -15.08
N ASN A 187 -9.68 -17.09 -15.62
CA ASN A 187 -9.26 -16.80 -16.98
C ASN A 187 -7.92 -16.05 -17.07
N TRP A 188 -7.45 -15.46 -15.98
CA TRP A 188 -6.16 -14.79 -15.90
C TRP A 188 -5.64 -14.75 -14.47
N LYS A 189 -4.33 -14.93 -14.32
CA LYS A 189 -3.60 -14.81 -13.06
C LYS A 189 -2.36 -13.93 -13.29
N PRO A 190 -1.86 -13.20 -12.27
CA PRO A 190 -0.58 -12.52 -12.38
C PRO A 190 0.52 -13.48 -12.83
N PRO A 191 1.36 -13.10 -13.81
CA PRO A 191 2.51 -13.93 -14.22
C PRO A 191 3.50 -14.22 -13.08
N LEU A 192 3.60 -13.31 -12.08
CA LEU A 192 4.43 -13.49 -10.91
C LEU A 192 3.69 -14.35 -9.87
N GLU A 193 4.04 -15.63 -9.79
CA GLU A 193 3.38 -16.60 -8.91
C GLU A 193 3.45 -16.22 -7.43
N SER A 194 4.54 -15.60 -6.97
CA SER A 194 4.67 -15.12 -5.58
C SER A 194 3.65 -14.06 -5.19
N TYR A 195 2.96 -13.44 -6.16
CA TYR A 195 1.89 -12.47 -5.90
C TYR A 195 0.49 -13.12 -5.84
N HIS A 196 0.34 -14.40 -6.13
CA HIS A 196 -0.96 -15.07 -6.17
C HIS A 196 -1.70 -15.01 -4.83
N CYS A 197 -1.00 -15.22 -3.72
CA CYS A 197 -1.60 -15.10 -2.38
C CYS A 197 -2.20 -13.70 -2.18
N THR A 198 -1.43 -12.65 -2.36
CA THR A 198 -1.90 -11.27 -2.17
C THR A 198 -3.02 -10.91 -3.15
N TYR A 199 -2.89 -11.30 -4.41
CA TYR A 199 -3.89 -11.02 -5.44
C TYR A 199 -5.25 -11.67 -5.13
N SER A 200 -5.26 -12.95 -4.72
CA SER A 200 -6.51 -13.64 -4.37
C SER A 200 -7.17 -13.04 -3.12
N ARG A 201 -6.38 -12.71 -2.10
CA ARG A 201 -6.87 -12.03 -0.88
C ARG A 201 -7.51 -10.67 -1.22
N ALA A 202 -6.86 -9.88 -2.07
CA ALA A 202 -7.37 -8.59 -2.54
C ALA A 202 -8.68 -8.75 -3.33
N TRP A 203 -8.69 -9.66 -4.31
CA TRP A 203 -9.87 -9.93 -5.13
C TRP A 203 -11.08 -10.34 -4.30
N ILE A 204 -10.91 -11.31 -3.41
CA ILE A 204 -11.96 -11.81 -2.51
C ILE A 204 -12.47 -10.70 -1.61
N SER A 205 -11.58 -9.92 -1.01
CA SER A 205 -11.93 -8.80 -0.15
C SER A 205 -12.80 -7.78 -0.87
N VAL A 206 -12.41 -7.39 -2.08
CA VAL A 206 -13.19 -6.44 -2.89
C VAL A 206 -14.57 -7.01 -3.24
N LYS A 207 -14.65 -8.27 -3.69
CA LYS A 207 -15.96 -8.89 -3.96
C LYS A 207 -16.86 -8.95 -2.72
N ALA A 208 -16.30 -9.29 -1.57
CA ALA A 208 -17.02 -9.34 -0.30
C ALA A 208 -17.50 -7.93 0.13
N THR A 209 -16.62 -6.93 0.10
CA THR A 209 -16.95 -5.55 0.48
C THR A 209 -18.10 -4.99 -0.37
N TYR A 210 -18.09 -5.28 -1.67
CA TYR A 210 -19.07 -4.75 -2.62
C TYR A 210 -20.24 -5.71 -2.90
N HIS A 211 -20.35 -6.80 -2.16
CA HIS A 211 -21.42 -7.81 -2.30
C HIS A 211 -21.58 -8.33 -3.74
N LEU A 212 -20.45 -8.51 -4.42
CA LEU A 212 -20.41 -9.07 -5.77
C LEU A 212 -20.43 -10.60 -5.70
N THR A 213 -21.03 -11.24 -6.69
CA THR A 213 -21.00 -12.71 -6.83
C THR A 213 -19.68 -13.16 -7.44
N ALA A 214 -19.35 -14.46 -7.26
CA ALA A 214 -18.26 -15.12 -7.99
C ALA A 214 -18.81 -16.27 -8.83
N ASN A 215 -18.26 -16.48 -10.04
CA ASN A 215 -18.61 -17.65 -10.79
C ASN A 215 -17.83 -18.90 -10.27
N PRO A 216 -18.30 -20.14 -10.57
CA PRO A 216 -17.65 -21.34 -10.04
C PRO A 216 -16.17 -21.49 -10.42
N ALA A 217 -15.77 -21.09 -11.64
CA ALA A 217 -14.39 -21.18 -12.09
C ALA A 217 -13.49 -20.13 -11.39
N GLU A 218 -14.00 -18.92 -11.22
CA GLU A 218 -13.37 -17.86 -10.44
C GLU A 218 -13.13 -18.30 -8.99
N ALA A 219 -14.17 -18.81 -8.31
CA ALA A 219 -14.06 -19.25 -6.92
C ALA A 219 -13.04 -20.39 -6.76
N ALA A 220 -13.03 -21.36 -7.68
CA ALA A 220 -12.05 -22.45 -7.69
C ALA A 220 -10.63 -21.95 -7.89
N ALA A 221 -10.42 -20.96 -8.79
CA ALA A 221 -9.12 -20.38 -9.03
C ALA A 221 -8.63 -19.56 -7.83
N LEU A 222 -9.51 -18.79 -7.18
CA LEU A 222 -9.20 -18.05 -5.96
C LEU A 222 -8.79 -18.98 -4.82
N ALA A 223 -9.49 -20.10 -4.62
CA ALA A 223 -9.11 -21.10 -3.62
C ALA A 223 -7.71 -21.66 -3.87
N GLN A 224 -7.39 -22.04 -5.12
CA GLN A 224 -6.05 -22.51 -5.51
C GLN A 224 -4.96 -21.44 -5.27
N MET A 225 -5.26 -20.18 -5.54
CA MET A 225 -4.30 -19.09 -5.30
C MET A 225 -4.11 -18.84 -3.80
N LEU A 226 -5.12 -19.00 -2.96
CA LEU A 226 -4.99 -18.92 -1.50
C LEU A 226 -4.10 -20.04 -0.93
N ASP A 227 -4.00 -21.20 -1.58
CA ASP A 227 -3.10 -22.28 -1.15
C ASP A 227 -1.62 -21.90 -1.28
N THR A 228 -1.30 -20.88 -2.09
CA THR A 228 0.07 -20.33 -2.15
C THR A 228 0.44 -19.44 -0.96
N CYS A 229 -0.50 -19.09 -0.08
CA CYS A 229 -0.24 -18.28 1.11
C CYS A 229 0.51 -19.04 2.21
N ASP A 230 0.45 -20.34 2.20
CA ASP A 230 0.98 -21.21 3.27
C ASP A 230 2.32 -21.85 2.87
N SER A 231 2.91 -21.44 1.74
CA SER A 231 4.12 -22.00 1.14
C SER A 231 5.38 -21.17 1.39
#